data_b990eb6689440132fa8451f4a5a53c9b
#
_entry.id   b990eb6689440132fa8451f4a5a53c9b
#
_cell.length_a   1.000
_cell.length_b   1.000
_cell.length_c   1.000
_cell.angle_alpha   90.00
_cell.angle_beta   90.00
_cell.angle_gamma   90.00
#
_symmetry.space_group_name_H-M   'P 1'
#
loop_
_entity.id
_entity.type
_entity.pdbx_description
1 polymer ?
#
loop_
_entity_poly.entity_id
_entity_poly.type
_entity_poly.pdbx_seq_one_letter_code
_entity_poly.pdbx_strand_id
1 'polypeptide(L)'
;MSAKPDQHVALQALRMAVAQRRPQPGLIHHSDQGALYTSGAYQRLVAQHGLLASMSRKGNCYDNAVVESFFSTLKNELVYEQVFHTRDQAQAAVFEFIEVFYNRQRLHQTLGYVSPVQFEERPVP
;
A
#
# COMPACT_ATOMS: atom_id res chain seq x y z
N MET A 1 4.15 -7.17 -11.80
CA MET A 1 3.46 -5.93 -12.27
C MET A 1 2.68 -6.21 -13.53
N SER A 2 1.51 -5.63 -13.65
CA SER A 2 0.66 -5.74 -14.83
C SER A 2 0.84 -4.50 -15.72
N ALA A 3 0.65 -4.67 -17.03
CA ALA A 3 0.71 -3.56 -17.98
C ALA A 3 -0.52 -2.66 -17.93
N LYS A 4 -1.64 -3.14 -17.41
CA LYS A 4 -2.90 -2.40 -17.32
C LYS A 4 -3.47 -2.49 -15.92
N PRO A 5 -3.99 -1.38 -15.37
CA PRO A 5 -4.73 -1.43 -14.12
C PRO A 5 -6.10 -2.09 -14.38
N ASP A 6 -6.40 -3.16 -13.65
CA ASP A 6 -7.69 -3.83 -13.69
C ASP A 6 -8.04 -4.42 -12.33
N GLN A 7 -9.25 -4.96 -12.22
CA GLN A 7 -9.74 -5.53 -10.97
C GLN A 7 -8.84 -6.67 -10.46
N HIS A 8 -8.32 -7.49 -11.39
CA HIS A 8 -7.46 -8.60 -11.04
C HIS A 8 -6.16 -8.15 -10.36
N VAL A 9 -5.57 -7.05 -10.84
CA VAL A 9 -4.37 -6.47 -10.23
C VAL A 9 -4.64 -6.03 -8.80
N ALA A 10 -5.77 -5.35 -8.56
CA ALA A 10 -6.13 -4.89 -7.23
C ALA A 10 -6.37 -6.07 -6.27
N LEU A 11 -7.07 -7.11 -6.72
CA LEU A 11 -7.30 -8.31 -5.92
C LEU A 11 -6.00 -9.03 -5.59
N GLN A 12 -5.11 -9.16 -6.57
CA GLN A 12 -3.80 -9.79 -6.38
C GLN A 12 -2.95 -9.01 -5.38
N ALA A 13 -2.92 -7.69 -5.50
CA ALA A 13 -2.15 -6.85 -4.58
C ALA A 13 -2.65 -7.00 -3.14
N LEU A 14 -3.97 -7.03 -2.93
CA LEU A 14 -4.53 -7.23 -1.60
C LEU A 14 -4.19 -8.61 -1.04
N ARG A 15 -4.28 -9.66 -1.85
CA ARG A 15 -3.89 -11.01 -1.43
C ARG A 15 -2.44 -11.09 -1.00
N MET A 16 -1.55 -10.46 -1.76
CA MET A 16 -0.12 -10.43 -1.43
C MET A 16 0.13 -9.70 -0.11
N ALA A 17 -0.53 -8.55 0.09
CA ALA A 17 -0.38 -7.77 1.30
C ALA A 17 -0.84 -8.55 2.54
N VAL A 18 -1.99 -9.21 2.45
CA VAL A 18 -2.54 -10.01 3.55
C VAL A 18 -1.63 -11.21 3.85
N ALA A 19 -1.14 -11.89 2.83
CA ALA A 19 -0.26 -13.05 3.01
C ALA A 19 1.05 -12.65 3.69
N GLN A 20 1.59 -11.51 3.35
CA GLN A 20 2.86 -11.02 3.88
C GLN A 20 2.71 -10.43 5.28
N ARG A 21 1.66 -9.66 5.53
CA ARG A 21 1.48 -8.94 6.79
C ARG A 21 0.68 -9.71 7.84
N ARG A 22 -0.15 -10.65 7.42
CA ARG A 22 -0.98 -11.48 8.30
C ARG A 22 -1.75 -10.62 9.31
N PRO A 23 -2.55 -9.64 8.85
CA PRO A 23 -3.25 -8.74 9.75
C PRO A 23 -4.26 -9.47 10.59
N GLN A 24 -4.43 -8.99 11.83
CA GLN A 24 -5.50 -9.49 12.69
C GLN A 24 -6.85 -8.95 12.22
N PRO A 25 -7.96 -9.66 12.51
CA PRO A 25 -9.30 -9.16 12.20
C PRO A 25 -9.53 -7.77 12.80
N GLY A 26 -10.20 -6.90 12.03
CA GLY A 26 -10.49 -5.54 12.47
C GLY A 26 -9.51 -4.48 11.95
N LEU A 27 -8.45 -4.87 11.24
CA LEU A 27 -7.57 -3.90 10.61
C LEU A 27 -8.35 -3.09 9.57
N ILE A 28 -8.18 -1.77 9.61
CA ILE A 28 -8.84 -0.87 8.66
C ILE A 28 -8.08 -0.89 7.34
N HIS A 29 -8.80 -1.16 6.26
CA HIS A 29 -8.29 -1.06 4.89
C HIS A 29 -8.92 0.16 4.24
N HIS A 30 -8.12 1.23 4.06
CA HIS A 30 -8.58 2.48 3.50
C HIS A 30 -8.26 2.56 2.02
N SER A 31 -9.21 3.03 1.22
CA SER A 31 -9.03 3.28 -0.21
C SER A 31 -9.84 4.50 -0.64
N ASP A 32 -9.62 4.94 -1.87
CA ASP A 32 -10.55 5.88 -2.50
C ASP A 32 -11.80 5.12 -3.01
N GLN A 33 -12.72 5.84 -3.66
CA GLN A 33 -13.93 5.24 -4.22
C GLN A 33 -13.76 4.84 -5.69
N GLY A 34 -12.54 4.53 -6.11
CA GLY A 34 -12.28 4.04 -7.46
C GLY A 34 -13.05 2.76 -7.77
N ALA A 35 -13.39 2.55 -9.05
CA ALA A 35 -14.22 1.43 -9.48
C ALA A 35 -13.63 0.06 -9.08
N LEU A 36 -12.30 -0.06 -9.04
CA LEU A 36 -11.64 -1.30 -8.64
C LEU A 36 -11.95 -1.66 -7.18
N TYR A 37 -11.96 -0.65 -6.31
CA TYR A 37 -12.14 -0.86 -4.87
C TYR A 37 -13.60 -0.97 -4.45
N THR A 38 -14.53 -0.42 -5.24
CA THR A 38 -15.97 -0.53 -4.97
C THR A 38 -16.59 -1.79 -5.55
N SER A 39 -15.85 -2.56 -6.36
CA SER A 39 -16.36 -3.79 -6.96
C SER A 39 -16.76 -4.80 -5.89
N GLY A 40 -17.77 -5.62 -6.20
CA GLY A 40 -18.23 -6.66 -5.29
C GLY A 40 -17.16 -7.68 -4.95
N ALA A 41 -16.32 -8.04 -5.93
CA ALA A 41 -15.25 -9.00 -5.73
C ALA A 41 -14.20 -8.47 -4.74
N TYR A 42 -13.82 -7.19 -4.87
CA TYR A 42 -12.86 -6.57 -3.97
C TYR A 42 -13.41 -6.48 -2.55
N GLN A 43 -14.66 -6.03 -2.40
CA GLN A 43 -15.30 -5.90 -1.09
C GLN A 43 -15.48 -7.27 -0.40
N ARG A 44 -15.79 -8.32 -1.16
CA ARG A 44 -15.86 -9.67 -0.60
C ARG A 44 -14.50 -10.15 -0.10
N LEU A 45 -13.43 -9.85 -0.82
CA LEU A 45 -12.08 -10.24 -0.41
C LEU A 45 -11.65 -9.51 0.87
N VAL A 46 -11.96 -8.22 0.98
CA VAL A 46 -11.72 -7.44 2.20
C VAL A 46 -12.44 -8.09 3.39
N ALA A 47 -13.71 -8.43 3.21
CA ALA A 47 -14.51 -9.06 4.27
C ALA A 47 -13.99 -10.45 4.65
N GLN A 48 -13.55 -11.26 3.67
CA GLN A 48 -13.02 -12.60 3.90
C GLN A 48 -11.81 -12.59 4.83
N HIS A 49 -10.98 -11.54 4.74
CA HIS A 49 -9.78 -11.43 5.57
C HIS A 49 -10.04 -10.71 6.90
N GLY A 50 -11.30 -10.42 7.21
CA GLY A 50 -11.66 -9.75 8.45
C GLY A 50 -11.28 -8.28 8.50
N LEU A 51 -10.98 -7.68 7.36
CA LEU A 51 -10.63 -6.27 7.28
C LEU A 51 -11.88 -5.39 7.31
N LEU A 52 -11.76 -4.20 7.86
CA LEU A 52 -12.83 -3.20 7.88
C LEU A 52 -12.59 -2.21 6.75
N ALA A 53 -13.55 -2.11 5.83
CA ALA A 53 -13.44 -1.20 4.70
C ALA A 53 -13.66 0.25 5.16
N SER A 54 -12.78 1.13 4.71
CA SER A 54 -12.91 2.57 4.88
C SER A 54 -12.61 3.22 3.54
N MET A 55 -13.46 4.14 3.10
CA MET A 55 -13.27 4.82 1.83
C MET A 55 -13.19 6.32 2.03
N SER A 56 -12.29 6.95 1.26
CA SER A 56 -12.22 8.41 1.24
C SER A 56 -13.52 8.99 0.71
N ARG A 57 -13.83 10.21 1.15
CA ARG A 57 -14.98 10.94 0.65
C ARG A 57 -14.76 11.28 -0.82
N LYS A 58 -15.81 11.18 -1.61
CA LYS A 58 -15.73 11.45 -3.04
C LYS A 58 -15.22 12.87 -3.28
N GLY A 59 -14.17 12.97 -4.11
CA GLY A 59 -13.57 14.26 -4.45
C GLY A 59 -12.71 14.90 -3.37
N ASN A 60 -12.45 14.22 -2.23
CA ASN A 60 -11.63 14.77 -1.16
C ASN A 60 -10.20 14.21 -1.25
N CYS A 61 -9.26 15.03 -1.74
CA CYS A 61 -7.88 14.63 -1.90
C CYS A 61 -7.13 14.46 -0.56
N TYR A 62 -7.57 15.13 0.50
CA TYR A 62 -6.89 15.02 1.79
C TYR A 62 -7.04 13.63 2.43
N ASP A 63 -8.13 12.92 2.11
CA ASP A 63 -8.35 11.58 2.64
C ASP A 63 -7.32 10.57 2.12
N ASN A 64 -6.64 10.88 1.01
CA ASN A 64 -5.64 10.00 0.39
C ASN A 64 -4.21 10.55 0.48
N ALA A 65 -3.98 11.59 1.28
CA ALA A 65 -2.69 12.28 1.34
C ALA A 65 -1.53 11.35 1.72
N VAL A 66 -1.78 10.37 2.59
CA VAL A 66 -0.74 9.42 3.03
C VAL A 66 -0.27 8.55 1.88
N VAL A 67 -1.19 8.02 1.09
CA VAL A 67 -0.88 7.19 -0.08
C VAL A 67 -0.18 8.02 -1.15
N GLU A 68 -0.66 9.24 -1.39
CA GLU A 68 -0.03 10.15 -2.36
C GLU A 68 1.40 10.49 -1.95
N SER A 69 1.64 10.70 -0.66
CA SER A 69 2.98 10.93 -0.12
C SER A 69 3.90 9.73 -0.38
N PHE A 70 3.42 8.51 -0.19
CA PHE A 70 4.18 7.30 -0.50
C PHE A 70 4.58 7.26 -1.98
N PHE A 71 3.64 7.48 -2.89
CA PHE A 71 3.95 7.43 -4.32
C PHE A 71 4.89 8.55 -4.74
N SER A 72 4.77 9.72 -4.16
CA SER A 72 5.71 10.81 -4.41
C SER A 72 7.12 10.42 -3.99
N THR A 73 7.27 9.81 -2.82
CA THR A 73 8.56 9.33 -2.32
C THR A 73 9.14 8.25 -3.25
N LEU A 74 8.33 7.28 -3.65
CA LEU A 74 8.76 6.20 -4.54
C LEU A 74 9.26 6.76 -5.88
N LYS A 75 8.50 7.69 -6.48
CA LYS A 75 8.86 8.27 -7.76
C LYS A 75 10.14 9.10 -7.66
N ASN A 76 10.25 9.95 -6.64
CA ASN A 76 11.38 10.87 -6.51
C ASN A 76 12.67 10.17 -6.06
N GLU A 77 12.58 9.20 -5.18
CA GLU A 77 13.77 8.57 -4.60
C GLU A 77 14.22 7.31 -5.35
N LEU A 78 13.36 6.71 -6.16
CA LEU A 78 13.69 5.51 -6.90
C LEU A 78 13.47 5.64 -8.40
N VAL A 79 12.23 5.88 -8.82
CA VAL A 79 11.84 5.74 -10.23
C VAL A 79 12.56 6.75 -11.11
N TYR A 80 12.67 8.00 -10.68
CA TYR A 80 13.32 9.05 -11.47
C TYR A 80 14.85 8.99 -11.42
N GLU A 81 15.42 8.28 -10.47
CA GLU A 81 16.87 8.15 -10.31
C GLU A 81 17.46 6.98 -11.11
N GLN A 82 16.66 6.06 -11.59
CA GLN A 82 17.12 4.85 -12.25
C GLN A 82 16.38 4.58 -13.54
N VAL A 83 17.06 3.86 -14.45
CA VAL A 83 16.45 3.33 -15.67
C VAL A 83 16.32 1.81 -15.52
N PHE A 84 15.12 1.31 -15.74
CA PHE A 84 14.87 -0.13 -15.67
C PHE A 84 14.67 -0.70 -17.08
N HIS A 85 15.48 -1.70 -17.43
CA HIS A 85 15.44 -2.33 -18.75
C HIS A 85 14.38 -3.43 -18.84
N THR A 86 13.97 -4.00 -17.72
CA THR A 86 12.95 -5.06 -17.68
C THR A 86 11.98 -4.83 -16.53
N ARG A 87 10.80 -5.48 -16.62
CA ARG A 87 9.84 -5.47 -15.51
C ARG A 87 10.41 -6.14 -14.26
N ASP A 88 11.19 -7.21 -14.44
CA ASP A 88 11.79 -7.93 -13.32
C ASP A 88 12.77 -7.05 -12.55
N GLN A 89 13.58 -6.25 -13.26
CA GLN A 89 14.46 -5.29 -12.61
C GLN A 89 13.68 -4.23 -11.84
N ALA A 90 12.63 -3.68 -12.44
CA ALA A 90 11.80 -2.69 -11.78
C ALA A 90 11.11 -3.28 -10.54
N GLN A 91 10.57 -4.49 -10.66
CA GLN A 91 9.90 -5.17 -9.54
C GLN A 91 10.84 -5.43 -8.38
N ALA A 92 12.07 -5.90 -8.66
CA ALA A 92 13.06 -6.14 -7.63
C ALA A 92 13.47 -4.84 -6.92
N ALA A 93 13.68 -3.76 -7.69
CA ALA A 93 14.07 -2.48 -7.12
C ALA A 93 12.94 -1.86 -6.27
N VAL A 94 11.70 -1.97 -6.72
CA VAL A 94 10.53 -1.48 -5.97
C VAL A 94 10.36 -2.29 -4.69
N PHE A 95 10.50 -3.62 -4.76
CA PHE A 95 10.40 -4.48 -3.59
C PHE A 95 11.46 -4.10 -2.55
N GLU A 96 12.72 -3.94 -2.97
CA GLU A 96 13.81 -3.55 -2.07
C GLU A 96 13.55 -2.17 -1.45
N PHE A 97 13.09 -1.21 -2.25
CA PHE A 97 12.77 0.12 -1.75
C PHE A 97 11.70 0.08 -0.68
N ILE A 98 10.61 -0.67 -0.92
CA ILE A 98 9.50 -0.75 0.02
C ILE A 98 9.90 -1.52 1.27
N GLU A 99 10.41 -2.73 1.12
CA GLU A 99 10.63 -3.65 2.25
C GLU A 99 11.87 -3.30 3.08
N VAL A 100 12.95 -2.90 2.43
CA VAL A 100 14.21 -2.63 3.13
C VAL A 100 14.31 -1.18 3.55
N PHE A 101 14.03 -0.24 2.65
CA PHE A 101 14.21 1.18 2.94
C PHE A 101 12.96 1.81 3.57
N TYR A 102 11.82 1.78 2.85
CA TYR A 102 10.64 2.54 3.28
C TYR A 102 10.06 2.00 4.58
N ASN A 103 9.81 0.70 4.64
CA ASN A 103 9.16 0.11 5.80
C ASN A 103 10.07 0.00 7.02
N ARG A 104 11.39 -0.16 6.81
CA ARG A 104 12.33 -0.42 7.92
C ARG A 104 13.18 0.77 8.31
N GLN A 105 13.48 1.67 7.39
CA GLN A 105 14.44 2.74 7.64
C GLN A 105 13.85 4.15 7.57
N ARG A 106 12.86 4.38 6.68
CA ARG A 106 12.33 5.71 6.50
C ARG A 106 11.48 6.15 7.68
N LEU A 107 11.85 7.28 8.29
CA LEU A 107 11.12 7.86 9.42
C LEU A 107 9.95 8.68 8.92
N HIS A 108 8.82 8.59 9.61
CA HIS A 108 7.59 9.29 9.27
C HIS A 108 7.15 10.20 10.41
N GLN A 109 6.93 11.48 10.10
CA GLN A 109 6.48 12.44 11.10
C GLN A 109 5.13 12.04 11.70
N THR A 110 4.19 11.59 10.88
CA THR A 110 2.86 11.18 11.33
C THR A 110 2.90 9.96 12.24
N LEU A 111 3.97 9.16 12.21
CA LEU A 111 4.15 7.99 13.06
C LEU A 111 5.07 8.28 14.26
N GLY A 112 5.43 9.55 14.51
CA GLY A 112 6.34 9.92 15.58
C GLY A 112 7.81 9.70 15.23
N TYR A 113 8.19 9.93 13.98
CA TYR A 113 9.55 9.80 13.46
C TYR A 113 10.12 8.38 13.58
N VAL A 114 9.28 7.38 13.38
CA VAL A 114 9.70 5.98 13.25
C VAL A 114 9.33 5.44 11.88
N SER A 115 9.95 4.34 11.47
CA SER A 115 9.59 3.66 10.23
C SER A 115 8.27 2.90 10.38
N PRO A 116 7.60 2.53 9.28
CA PRO A 116 6.40 1.70 9.35
C PRO A 116 6.57 0.40 10.13
N VAL A 117 7.69 -0.33 9.95
CA VAL A 117 7.95 -1.57 10.69
C VAL A 117 8.09 -1.29 12.19
N GLN A 118 8.83 -0.24 12.56
CA GLN A 118 8.98 0.12 13.96
C GLN A 118 7.65 0.48 14.60
N PHE A 119 6.79 1.20 13.87
CA PHE A 119 5.46 1.54 14.36
C PHE A 119 4.59 0.30 14.55
N GLU A 120 4.63 -0.63 13.59
CA GLU A 120 3.88 -1.88 13.62
C GLU A 120 4.28 -2.77 14.80
N GLU A 121 5.57 -2.76 15.19
CA GLU A 121 6.10 -3.55 16.29
C GLU A 121 5.86 -2.94 17.66
N ARG A 122 5.31 -1.73 17.74
CA ARG A 122 5.01 -1.10 19.02
C ARG A 122 3.93 -1.87 19.77
N PRO A 123 4.05 -1.99 21.11
CA PRO A 123 2.96 -2.55 21.91
C PRO A 123 1.69 -1.74 21.74
N VAL A 124 0.55 -2.42 21.63
CA VAL A 124 -0.75 -1.75 21.63
C VAL A 124 -1.06 -1.32 23.05
N PRO A 125 -1.33 -0.01 23.28
CA PRO A 125 -1.64 0.47 24.64
C PRO A 125 -2.98 -0.06 25.16
#